data_9464f07944b9b034ebcd65b7d72e5ea6
#
_entry.id   9464f07944b9b034ebcd65b7d72e5ea6
#
_cell.length_a   1.000
_cell.length_b   1.000
_cell.length_c   1.000
_cell.angle_alpha   90.00
_cell.angle_beta   90.00
_cell.angle_gamma   90.00
#
_symmetry.space_group_name_H-M   'P 1'
#
loop_
_entity.id
_entity.type
_entity.pdbx_description
1 polymer ?
#
loop_
_entity_poly.entity_id
_entity_poly.type
_entity_poly.pdbx_seq_one_letter_code
_entity_poly.pdbx_strand_id
1 'polypeptide(L)'
;MLKHKLQQVMLERDGRKRLTGRVEINAYLGGERSGGKRGRGAPGKTPFVAAVETTPEGKPVRLKLRRVAGFTGQAISRFALRSLDPSCAVVSDGLACFGHVSDAGCAHDVIHTGSGPAAARSPAFKWVNTALGNIKSAIVGTYRAISSKHVPRYLAEFEYRFNRRYDLASMIPRLGWAAAHTPPMPYRLLKLAEIAG
;
A
#
# COMPACT_ATOMS: atom_id res chain seq x y z
N MET A 1 21.00 -8.23 -3.27
CA MET A 1 21.30 -6.85 -3.71
C MET A 1 20.52 -6.44 -4.99
N LEU A 2 20.56 -7.21 -6.07
CA LEU A 2 19.81 -6.95 -7.31
C LEU A 2 18.29 -6.77 -7.05
N LYS A 3 17.69 -7.63 -6.23
CA LYS A 3 16.27 -7.55 -5.85
C LYS A 3 15.88 -6.16 -5.35
N HIS A 4 16.61 -5.58 -4.40
CA HIS A 4 16.28 -4.25 -3.86
C HIS A 4 16.43 -3.13 -4.91
N LYS A 5 17.34 -3.28 -5.88
CA LYS A 5 17.44 -2.33 -7.00
C LYS A 5 16.19 -2.39 -7.89
N LEU A 6 15.73 -3.59 -8.24
CA LEU A 6 14.51 -3.77 -9.03
C LEU A 6 13.26 -3.28 -8.25
N GLN A 7 13.17 -3.57 -6.97
CA GLN A 7 12.09 -3.04 -6.11
C GLN A 7 12.12 -1.51 -6.03
N GLN A 8 13.31 -0.90 -6.06
CA GLN A 8 13.44 0.56 -6.11
C GLN A 8 12.91 1.13 -7.44
N VAL A 9 13.21 0.48 -8.57
CA VAL A 9 12.66 0.85 -9.87
C VAL A 9 11.12 0.77 -9.87
N MET A 10 10.57 -0.29 -9.29
CA MET A 10 9.10 -0.44 -9.14
C MET A 10 8.50 0.71 -8.32
N LEU A 11 9.15 1.06 -7.20
CA LEU A 11 8.71 2.14 -6.32
C LEU A 11 8.67 3.49 -7.05
N GLU A 12 9.70 3.82 -7.82
CA GLU A 12 9.82 5.10 -8.52
C GLU A 12 8.86 5.21 -9.71
N ARG A 13 8.64 4.10 -10.42
CA ARG A 13 7.80 4.09 -11.63
C ARG A 13 6.31 4.03 -11.36
N ASP A 14 5.86 3.18 -10.46
CA ASP A 14 4.44 3.05 -10.13
C ASP A 14 3.95 4.12 -9.15
N GLY A 15 4.88 4.78 -8.46
CA GLY A 15 4.57 5.83 -7.48
C GLY A 15 3.76 7.00 -8.02
N ARG A 16 3.88 7.29 -9.32
CA ARG A 16 3.30 8.49 -9.95
C ARG A 16 1.83 8.36 -10.36
N LYS A 17 1.31 7.13 -10.55
CA LYS A 17 -0.09 6.93 -10.96
C LYS A 17 -1.02 7.06 -9.77
N ARG A 18 -2.01 7.93 -9.83
CA ARG A 18 -3.06 8.07 -8.82
C ARG A 18 -4.18 7.05 -9.07
N LEU A 19 -4.93 6.73 -8.02
CA LEU A 19 -6.17 5.98 -8.11
C LEU A 19 -7.31 6.92 -8.51
N THR A 20 -8.32 6.37 -9.18
CA THR A 20 -9.51 7.09 -9.64
C THR A 20 -10.78 6.29 -9.27
N GLY A 21 -11.96 6.87 -9.46
CA GLY A 21 -13.23 6.20 -9.21
C GLY A 21 -13.44 5.78 -7.75
N ARG A 22 -14.07 4.62 -7.53
CA ARG A 22 -14.31 4.10 -6.17
C ARG A 22 -13.05 3.45 -5.60
N VAL A 23 -12.67 3.86 -4.39
CA VAL A 23 -11.45 3.40 -3.72
C VAL A 23 -11.76 2.84 -2.33
N GLU A 24 -11.47 1.56 -2.11
CA GLU A 24 -11.47 0.95 -0.78
C GLU A 24 -10.15 1.29 -0.08
N ILE A 25 -10.18 1.86 1.14
CA ILE A 25 -8.97 2.19 1.90
C ILE A 25 -8.98 1.48 3.26
N ASN A 26 -7.81 0.97 3.67
CA ASN A 26 -7.62 0.38 5.00
C ASN A 26 -6.18 0.58 5.49
N ALA A 27 -6.03 0.53 6.82
CA ALA A 27 -4.77 0.68 7.54
C ALA A 27 -4.26 -0.68 8.02
N TYR A 28 -2.97 -0.93 7.90
CA TYR A 28 -2.36 -2.16 8.36
C TYR A 28 -1.04 -1.94 9.10
N LEU A 29 -0.83 -2.73 10.13
CA LEU A 29 0.43 -2.80 10.86
C LEU A 29 1.17 -4.09 10.50
N GLY A 30 2.18 -3.97 9.65
CA GLY A 30 3.07 -5.06 9.29
C GLY A 30 4.18 -5.27 10.34
N GLY A 31 4.71 -6.50 10.41
CA GLY A 31 5.83 -6.86 11.27
C GLY A 31 5.48 -7.88 12.36
N GLU A 32 6.52 -8.47 12.96
CA GLU A 32 6.36 -9.42 14.07
C GLU A 32 5.92 -8.73 15.35
N ARG A 33 5.23 -9.50 16.18
CA ARG A 33 4.78 -9.08 17.49
C ARG A 33 5.89 -9.33 18.50
N SER A 34 6.66 -8.33 18.84
CA SER A 34 7.54 -8.41 20.01
C SER A 34 6.71 -8.11 21.25
N GLY A 35 6.37 -9.14 21.99
CA GLY A 35 5.74 -9.13 23.34
C GLY A 35 4.77 -7.99 23.72
N GLY A 36 3.81 -8.26 24.58
CA GLY A 36 3.04 -7.25 25.28
C GLY A 36 1.85 -6.64 24.53
N LYS A 37 1.92 -5.36 24.19
CA LYS A 37 0.78 -4.55 23.73
C LYS A 37 0.21 -4.98 22.38
N ARG A 38 -1.10 -5.25 22.32
CA ARG A 38 -1.85 -5.51 21.07
C ARG A 38 -2.33 -4.19 20.46
N GLY A 39 -2.46 -4.13 19.12
CA GLY A 39 -3.10 -3.02 18.42
C GLY A 39 -2.14 -2.09 17.70
N ARG A 40 -2.66 -0.90 17.32
CA ARG A 40 -2.02 0.05 16.39
C ARG A 40 -0.76 0.73 16.93
N GLY A 41 -0.48 0.64 18.24
CA GLY A 41 0.73 1.17 18.89
C GLY A 41 1.74 0.11 19.32
N ALA A 42 1.65 -1.14 18.81
CA ALA A 42 2.57 -2.20 19.18
C ALA A 42 4.00 -1.93 18.68
N PRO A 43 5.04 -2.02 19.56
CA PRO A 43 6.42 -1.82 19.18
C PRO A 43 6.86 -2.78 18.06
N GLY A 44 7.78 -2.33 17.21
CA GLY A 44 8.34 -3.15 16.12
C GLY A 44 7.45 -3.28 14.88
N LYS A 45 6.24 -2.70 14.89
CA LYS A 45 5.35 -2.75 13.73
C LYS A 45 5.49 -1.54 12.82
N THR A 46 5.45 -1.80 11.52
CA THR A 46 5.51 -0.75 10.50
C THR A 46 4.12 -0.46 9.96
N PRO A 47 3.59 0.76 10.18
CA PRO A 47 2.29 1.15 9.67
C PRO A 47 2.36 1.42 8.17
N PHE A 48 1.35 0.95 7.44
CA PHE A 48 1.14 1.33 6.04
C PHE A 48 -0.35 1.38 5.70
N VAL A 49 -0.66 2.13 4.65
CA VAL A 49 -2.00 2.28 4.10
C VAL A 49 -2.08 1.50 2.82
N ALA A 50 -3.17 0.77 2.64
CA ALA A 50 -3.55 0.10 1.40
C ALA A 50 -4.81 0.75 0.84
N ALA A 51 -4.82 1.02 -0.47
CA ALA A 51 -5.99 1.52 -1.18
C ALA A 51 -6.16 0.77 -2.49
N VAL A 52 -7.38 0.31 -2.78
CA VAL A 52 -7.71 -0.45 -3.98
C VAL A 52 -8.81 0.28 -4.76
N GLU A 53 -8.47 0.67 -5.99
CA GLU A 53 -9.42 1.17 -6.97
C GLU A 53 -10.28 0.03 -7.50
N THR A 54 -11.59 0.25 -7.59
CA THR A 54 -12.54 -0.73 -8.14
C THR A 54 -13.35 -0.12 -9.28
N THR A 55 -13.77 -0.99 -10.22
CA THR A 55 -14.75 -0.61 -11.26
C THR A 55 -16.13 -0.40 -10.62
N PRO A 56 -17.12 0.18 -11.36
CA PRO A 56 -18.50 0.25 -10.90
C PRO A 56 -19.11 -1.12 -10.57
N GLU A 57 -18.70 -2.19 -11.29
CA GLU A 57 -19.13 -3.57 -11.05
C GLU A 57 -18.38 -4.23 -9.89
N GLY A 58 -17.54 -3.46 -9.15
CA GLY A 58 -16.81 -3.94 -7.98
C GLY A 58 -15.61 -4.84 -8.29
N LYS A 59 -15.01 -4.76 -9.50
CA LYS A 59 -13.75 -5.47 -9.83
C LYS A 59 -12.53 -4.64 -9.46
N PRO A 60 -11.47 -5.23 -8.90
CA PRO A 60 -10.28 -4.47 -8.53
C PRO A 60 -9.48 -4.07 -9.77
N VAL A 61 -9.08 -2.81 -9.85
CA VAL A 61 -8.31 -2.24 -10.96
C VAL A 61 -6.85 -2.07 -10.55
N ARG A 62 -6.61 -1.23 -9.57
CA ARG A 62 -5.27 -0.83 -9.15
C ARG A 62 -5.13 -0.81 -7.63
N LEU A 63 -3.94 -1.12 -7.15
CA LEU A 63 -3.54 -1.09 -5.74
C LEU A 63 -2.52 0.01 -5.53
N LYS A 64 -2.63 0.73 -4.42
CA LYS A 64 -1.61 1.60 -3.83
C LYS A 64 -1.28 1.16 -2.42
N LEU A 65 0.02 1.10 -2.14
CA LEU A 65 0.56 0.74 -0.84
C LEU A 65 1.59 1.78 -0.42
N ARG A 66 1.40 2.40 0.74
CA ARG A 66 2.37 3.39 1.23
C ARG A 66 2.64 3.20 2.72
N ARG A 67 3.92 3.10 3.06
CA ARG A 67 4.35 3.23 4.44
C ARG A 67 4.00 4.64 4.92
N VAL A 68 3.48 4.73 6.14
CA VAL A 68 3.19 5.99 6.85
C VAL A 68 3.97 6.04 8.16
N ALA A 69 4.19 7.22 8.70
CA ALA A 69 4.85 7.36 10.00
C ALA A 69 3.96 6.87 11.15
N GLY A 70 2.64 6.99 10.97
CA GLY A 70 1.60 6.57 11.90
C GLY A 70 0.23 6.82 11.29
N PHE A 71 -0.83 6.38 11.97
CA PHE A 71 -2.21 6.62 11.56
C PHE A 71 -2.70 7.95 12.10
N THR A 72 -2.15 9.04 11.60
CA THR A 72 -2.51 10.42 11.92
C THR A 72 -3.20 11.08 10.74
N GLY A 73 -4.01 12.13 10.98
CA GLY A 73 -4.65 12.90 9.93
C GLY A 73 -3.66 13.42 8.89
N GLN A 74 -2.54 14.01 9.34
CA GLN A 74 -1.49 14.52 8.46
C GLN A 74 -0.86 13.42 7.56
N ALA A 75 -0.65 12.21 8.09
CA ALA A 75 -0.09 11.12 7.31
C ALA A 75 -1.08 10.63 6.25
N ILE A 76 -2.38 10.59 6.56
CA ILE A 76 -3.43 10.22 5.61
C ILE A 76 -3.65 11.32 4.57
N SER A 77 -3.66 12.59 4.97
CA SER A 77 -3.71 13.72 4.04
C SER A 77 -2.58 13.66 3.00
N ARG A 78 -1.34 13.45 3.45
CA ARG A 78 -0.19 13.27 2.53
C ARG A 78 -0.36 12.05 1.62
N PHE A 79 -0.87 10.93 2.14
CA PHE A 79 -1.16 9.76 1.35
C PHE A 79 -2.19 10.08 0.26
N ALA A 80 -3.30 10.71 0.62
CA ALA A 80 -4.39 11.06 -0.28
C ALA A 80 -3.91 12.00 -1.40
N LEU A 81 -3.26 13.10 -1.06
CA LEU A 81 -2.72 14.07 -2.03
C LEU A 81 -1.75 13.44 -3.05
N ARG A 82 -1.01 12.41 -2.66
CA ARG A 82 -0.03 11.74 -3.55
C ARG A 82 -0.64 10.58 -4.35
N SER A 83 -1.67 9.93 -3.82
CA SER A 83 -2.11 8.60 -4.30
C SER A 83 -3.51 8.60 -4.89
N LEU A 84 -4.34 9.57 -4.56
CA LEU A 84 -5.74 9.66 -4.98
C LEU A 84 -5.94 10.84 -5.94
N ASP A 85 -6.80 10.63 -6.93
CA ASP A 85 -7.32 11.72 -7.75
C ASP A 85 -8.46 12.42 -6.98
N PRO A 86 -8.64 13.74 -7.10
CA PRO A 86 -9.73 14.46 -6.44
C PRO A 86 -11.13 13.94 -6.76
N SER A 87 -11.30 13.26 -7.90
CA SER A 87 -12.57 12.66 -8.32
C SER A 87 -12.88 11.32 -7.61
N CYS A 88 -12.00 10.82 -6.72
CA CYS A 88 -12.26 9.57 -6.03
C CYS A 88 -13.44 9.63 -5.06
N ALA A 89 -14.22 8.55 -5.02
CA ALA A 89 -15.13 8.22 -3.93
C ALA A 89 -14.44 7.18 -3.02
N VAL A 90 -13.94 7.63 -1.89
CA VAL A 90 -13.18 6.80 -0.95
C VAL A 90 -14.11 6.19 0.09
N VAL A 91 -13.98 4.88 0.32
CA VAL A 91 -14.73 4.15 1.36
C VAL A 91 -13.75 3.65 2.42
N SER A 92 -14.01 3.93 3.71
CA SER A 92 -13.17 3.50 4.83
C SER A 92 -13.97 2.85 5.97
N ASP A 93 -13.25 2.14 6.87
CA ASP A 93 -13.81 1.45 8.05
C ASP A 93 -14.14 2.37 9.24
N GLY A 94 -14.03 3.67 9.05
CA GLY A 94 -14.32 4.66 10.12
C GLY A 94 -13.16 4.93 11.07
N LEU A 95 -11.93 4.52 10.73
CA LEU A 95 -10.77 5.01 11.46
C LEU A 95 -10.65 6.53 11.31
N ALA A 96 -10.67 7.26 12.42
CA ALA A 96 -10.80 8.72 12.45
C ALA A 96 -9.81 9.47 11.54
N CYS A 97 -8.57 8.98 11.40
CA CYS A 97 -7.59 9.62 10.52
C CYS A 97 -7.98 9.56 9.03
N PHE A 98 -8.85 8.63 8.61
CA PHE A 98 -9.27 8.55 7.20
C PHE A 98 -10.21 9.69 6.78
N GLY A 99 -10.80 10.44 7.71
CA GLY A 99 -11.49 11.68 7.39
C GLY A 99 -10.66 12.68 6.57
N HIS A 100 -9.33 12.63 6.73
CA HIS A 100 -8.38 13.49 6.01
C HIS A 100 -8.12 13.09 4.54
N VAL A 101 -8.82 12.09 4.00
CA VAL A 101 -8.80 11.84 2.54
C VAL A 101 -9.49 12.98 1.78
N SER A 102 -10.43 13.67 2.41
CA SER A 102 -11.10 14.83 1.85
C SER A 102 -10.18 16.03 1.63
N ASP A 103 -9.03 16.10 2.30
CA ASP A 103 -8.01 17.12 2.04
C ASP A 103 -7.47 17.07 0.61
N ALA A 104 -7.60 15.92 -0.07
CA ALA A 104 -7.25 15.75 -1.48
C ALA A 104 -8.42 16.04 -2.45
N GLY A 105 -9.55 16.54 -1.96
CA GLY A 105 -10.76 16.77 -2.75
C GLY A 105 -11.64 15.53 -2.96
N CYS A 106 -11.29 14.39 -2.37
CA CYS A 106 -12.05 13.15 -2.52
C CYS A 106 -13.36 13.19 -1.72
N ALA A 107 -14.43 12.61 -2.28
CA ALA A 107 -15.61 12.22 -1.50
C ALA A 107 -15.22 11.09 -0.53
N HIS A 108 -15.78 11.09 0.68
CA HIS A 108 -15.45 10.09 1.70
C HIS A 108 -16.71 9.52 2.36
N ASP A 109 -16.88 8.21 2.21
CA ASP A 109 -17.94 7.44 2.83
C ASP A 109 -17.37 6.53 3.92
N VAL A 110 -17.98 6.55 5.10
CA VAL A 110 -17.59 5.70 6.23
C VAL A 110 -18.58 4.55 6.38
N ILE A 111 -18.07 3.32 6.35
CA ILE A 111 -18.87 2.11 6.59
C ILE A 111 -18.38 1.44 7.86
N HIS A 112 -19.17 1.54 8.92
CA HIS A 112 -18.87 0.88 10.18
C HIS A 112 -19.20 -0.61 10.10
N THR A 113 -18.16 -1.46 10.00
CA THR A 113 -18.31 -2.92 9.90
C THR A 113 -18.21 -3.63 11.26
N GLY A 114 -18.02 -2.88 12.35
CA GLY A 114 -17.73 -3.46 13.66
C GLY A 114 -16.30 -4.02 13.77
N SER A 115 -16.12 -5.09 14.52
CA SER A 115 -14.83 -5.73 14.74
C SER A 115 -14.91 -7.26 14.54
N GLY A 116 -13.75 -7.90 14.39
CA GLY A 116 -13.63 -9.35 14.27
C GLY A 116 -13.78 -9.91 12.86
N PRO A 117 -14.00 -11.24 12.72
CA PRO A 117 -14.01 -11.94 11.44
C PRO A 117 -15.10 -11.47 10.46
N ALA A 118 -16.25 -11.03 10.97
CA ALA A 118 -17.35 -10.52 10.14
C ALA A 118 -16.97 -9.20 9.45
N ALA A 119 -16.34 -8.28 10.19
CA ALA A 119 -15.84 -7.03 9.64
C ALA A 119 -14.79 -7.25 8.53
N ALA A 120 -13.90 -8.22 8.73
CA ALA A 120 -12.88 -8.58 7.73
C ALA A 120 -13.48 -9.15 6.42
N ARG A 121 -14.68 -9.72 6.48
CA ARG A 121 -15.42 -10.28 5.33
C ARG A 121 -16.41 -9.31 4.69
N SER A 122 -16.49 -8.07 5.17
CA SER A 122 -17.41 -7.07 4.61
C SER A 122 -17.19 -6.92 3.10
N PRO A 123 -18.26 -7.01 2.29
CA PRO A 123 -18.17 -6.80 0.84
C PRO A 123 -17.61 -5.42 0.47
N ALA A 124 -17.85 -4.42 1.31
CA ALA A 124 -17.40 -3.04 1.08
C ALA A 124 -15.87 -2.89 1.05
N PHE A 125 -15.14 -3.82 1.71
CA PHE A 125 -13.68 -3.82 1.83
C PHE A 125 -13.05 -5.11 1.28
N LYS A 126 -13.76 -5.81 0.42
CA LYS A 126 -13.36 -7.12 -0.13
C LYS A 126 -11.95 -7.09 -0.69
N TRP A 127 -11.65 -6.12 -1.53
CA TRP A 127 -10.41 -6.13 -2.28
C TRP A 127 -9.22 -5.59 -1.49
N VAL A 128 -9.42 -4.55 -0.69
CA VAL A 128 -8.34 -4.07 0.19
C VAL A 128 -7.99 -5.11 1.24
N ASN A 129 -8.97 -5.83 1.80
CA ASN A 129 -8.72 -6.89 2.77
C ASN A 129 -8.06 -8.12 2.11
N THR A 130 -8.47 -8.49 0.90
CA THR A 130 -7.80 -9.54 0.11
C THR A 130 -6.35 -9.18 -0.18
N ALA A 131 -6.07 -7.95 -0.63
CA ALA A 131 -4.71 -7.49 -0.87
C ALA A 131 -3.86 -7.54 0.40
N LEU A 132 -4.38 -7.06 1.54
CA LEU A 132 -3.70 -7.11 2.84
C LEU A 132 -3.44 -8.54 3.31
N GLY A 133 -4.39 -9.45 3.12
CA GLY A 133 -4.22 -10.88 3.42
C GLY A 133 -3.10 -11.50 2.61
N ASN A 134 -3.06 -11.25 1.30
CA ASN A 134 -2.01 -11.74 0.40
C ASN A 134 -0.62 -11.18 0.76
N ILE A 135 -0.52 -9.89 1.10
CA ILE A 135 0.72 -9.26 1.55
C ILE A 135 1.21 -9.92 2.84
N LYS A 136 0.31 -10.10 3.82
CA LYS A 136 0.63 -10.78 5.08
C LYS A 136 1.16 -12.18 4.85
N SER A 137 0.48 -12.99 4.04
CA SER A 137 0.89 -14.36 3.72
C SER A 137 2.25 -14.40 3.04
N ALA A 138 2.51 -13.50 2.09
CA ALA A 138 3.80 -13.43 1.40
C ALA A 138 4.94 -12.95 2.32
N ILE A 139 4.68 -12.00 3.22
CA ILE A 139 5.68 -11.56 4.21
C ILE A 139 6.06 -12.71 5.13
N VAL A 140 5.09 -13.45 5.65
CA VAL A 140 5.35 -14.58 6.57
C VAL A 140 5.98 -15.76 5.83
N GLY A 141 5.44 -16.14 4.68
CA GLY A 141 5.85 -17.34 3.94
C GLY A 141 7.13 -17.18 3.12
N THR A 142 7.29 -16.04 2.45
CA THR A 142 8.37 -15.85 1.49
C THR A 142 9.54 -15.05 2.06
N TYR A 143 9.25 -14.00 2.82
CA TYR A 143 10.30 -13.06 3.27
C TYR A 143 10.69 -13.25 4.72
N ARG A 144 9.90 -13.98 5.51
CA ARG A 144 10.03 -14.26 6.95
C ARG A 144 10.16 -12.99 7.80
N ALA A 145 11.16 -12.14 7.53
CA ALA A 145 11.34 -10.85 8.18
C ALA A 145 11.75 -9.78 7.17
N ILE A 146 11.18 -8.58 7.29
CA ILE A 146 11.53 -7.43 6.47
C ILE A 146 11.94 -6.30 7.40
N SER A 147 13.17 -5.79 7.24
CA SER A 147 13.59 -4.59 7.97
C SER A 147 12.68 -3.41 7.59
N SER A 148 12.23 -2.65 8.59
CA SER A 148 11.31 -1.52 8.42
C SER A 148 11.76 -0.52 7.35
N LYS A 149 13.07 -0.30 7.23
CA LYS A 149 13.68 0.56 6.20
C LYS A 149 13.45 0.09 4.77
N HIS A 150 13.23 -1.22 4.55
CA HIS A 150 12.99 -1.79 3.22
C HIS A 150 11.52 -2.01 2.90
N VAL A 151 10.62 -1.84 3.87
CA VAL A 151 9.16 -2.04 3.68
C VAL A 151 8.62 -1.34 2.44
N PRO A 152 8.94 -0.07 2.14
CA PRO A 152 8.43 0.59 0.94
C PRO A 152 8.79 -0.14 -0.37
N ARG A 153 9.99 -0.74 -0.46
CA ARG A 153 10.42 -1.52 -1.63
C ARG A 153 9.62 -2.80 -1.80
N TYR A 154 9.37 -3.51 -0.70
CA TYR A 154 8.55 -4.71 -0.73
C TYR A 154 7.09 -4.39 -1.04
N LEU A 155 6.55 -3.32 -0.49
CA LEU A 155 5.21 -2.85 -0.83
C LEU A 155 5.11 -2.50 -2.33
N ALA A 156 6.14 -1.87 -2.91
CA ALA A 156 6.18 -1.57 -4.34
C ALA A 156 6.21 -2.82 -5.22
N GLU A 157 6.85 -3.92 -4.78
CA GLU A 157 6.80 -5.21 -5.48
C GLU A 157 5.37 -5.77 -5.49
N PHE A 158 4.65 -5.74 -4.37
CA PHE A 158 3.25 -6.18 -4.31
C PHE A 158 2.35 -5.31 -5.19
N GLU A 159 2.53 -3.99 -5.12
CA GLU A 159 1.80 -3.03 -5.95
C GLU A 159 2.05 -3.29 -7.44
N TYR A 160 3.32 -3.46 -7.84
CA TYR A 160 3.71 -3.74 -9.21
C TYR A 160 3.07 -5.02 -9.76
N ARG A 161 3.11 -6.12 -9.01
CA ARG A 161 2.52 -7.42 -9.39
C ARG A 161 1.01 -7.35 -9.46
N PHE A 162 0.36 -6.75 -8.47
CA PHE A 162 -1.09 -6.59 -8.46
C PHE A 162 -1.58 -5.77 -9.65
N ASN A 163 -0.94 -4.66 -9.93
CA ASN A 163 -1.33 -3.73 -10.99
C ASN A 163 -1.13 -4.28 -12.41
N ARG A 164 -0.42 -5.43 -12.55
CA ARG A 164 -0.15 -6.10 -13.83
C ARG A 164 -0.65 -7.55 -13.88
N ARG A 165 -1.46 -7.95 -12.93
CA ARG A 165 -1.91 -9.35 -12.78
C ARG A 165 -2.71 -9.89 -13.98
N TYR A 166 -3.24 -9.02 -14.82
CA TYR A 166 -3.96 -9.39 -16.05
C TYR A 166 -3.07 -9.36 -17.30
N ASP A 167 -1.80 -8.95 -17.17
CA ASP A 167 -0.84 -8.86 -18.28
C ASP A 167 0.54 -9.34 -17.79
N LEU A 168 0.61 -10.63 -17.45
CA LEU A 168 1.82 -11.23 -16.88
C LEU A 168 2.97 -11.28 -17.91
N ALA A 169 2.65 -11.47 -19.19
CA ALA A 169 3.65 -11.55 -20.26
C ALA A 169 4.46 -10.25 -20.38
N SER A 170 3.82 -9.09 -20.19
CA SER A 170 4.50 -7.79 -20.27
C SER A 170 5.27 -7.42 -19.01
N MET A 171 5.11 -8.15 -17.91
CA MET A 171 5.63 -7.75 -16.59
C MET A 171 7.16 -7.64 -16.59
N ILE A 172 7.85 -8.66 -17.10
CA ILE A 172 9.32 -8.68 -17.14
C ILE A 172 9.90 -7.71 -18.16
N PRO A 173 9.42 -7.68 -19.43
CA PRO A 173 9.88 -6.68 -20.41
C PRO A 173 9.72 -5.24 -19.93
N ARG A 174 8.59 -4.89 -19.33
CA ARG A 174 8.34 -3.54 -18.77
C ARG A 174 9.29 -3.21 -17.61
N LEU A 175 9.57 -4.19 -16.73
CA LEU A 175 10.52 -3.99 -15.65
C LEU A 175 11.94 -3.81 -16.16
N GLY A 176 12.37 -4.61 -17.14
CA GLY A 176 13.67 -4.50 -17.80
C GLY A 176 13.85 -3.13 -18.46
N TRP A 177 12.86 -2.72 -19.25
CA TRP A 177 12.86 -1.39 -19.87
C TRP A 177 12.93 -0.26 -18.81
N ALA A 178 12.10 -0.33 -17.77
CA ALA A 178 12.11 0.64 -16.69
C ALA A 178 13.46 0.68 -15.96
N ALA A 179 14.07 -0.46 -15.71
CA ALA A 179 15.38 -0.55 -15.06
C ALA A 179 16.49 0.09 -15.91
N ALA A 180 16.46 -0.11 -17.24
CA ALA A 180 17.42 0.48 -18.17
C ALA A 180 17.29 2.02 -18.26
N HIS A 181 16.08 2.57 -18.02
CA HIS A 181 15.79 4.01 -18.08
C HIS A 181 15.66 4.68 -16.71
N THR A 182 16.05 4.00 -15.64
CA THR A 182 16.08 4.57 -14.28
C THR A 182 17.53 4.82 -13.88
N PRO A 183 17.88 6.02 -13.39
CA PRO A 183 19.24 6.30 -12.94
C PRO A 183 19.73 5.25 -11.93
N PRO A 184 21.02 4.88 -11.94
CA PRO A 184 21.55 3.87 -11.04
C PRO A 184 21.46 4.36 -9.60
N MET A 185 20.93 3.51 -8.71
CA MET A 185 20.94 3.75 -7.27
C MET A 185 22.25 3.27 -6.68
N PRO A 186 23.13 4.16 -6.18
CA PRO A 186 24.36 3.76 -5.51
C PRO A 186 24.09 2.83 -4.32
N TYR A 187 24.98 1.85 -4.11
CA TYR A 187 24.80 0.85 -3.05
C TYR A 187 24.64 1.48 -1.66
N ARG A 188 25.41 2.53 -1.37
CA ARG A 188 25.33 3.26 -0.10
C ARG A 188 23.91 3.78 0.18
N LEU A 189 23.24 4.38 -0.84
CA LEU A 189 21.87 4.90 -0.71
C LEU A 189 20.86 3.75 -0.61
N LEU A 190 21.08 2.67 -1.35
CA LEU A 190 20.27 1.48 -1.26
C LEU A 190 20.31 0.85 0.15
N LYS A 191 21.47 0.88 0.80
CA LYS A 191 21.69 0.37 2.17
C LYS A 191 21.03 1.24 3.21
N LEU A 192 21.07 2.56 3.06
CA LEU A 192 20.41 3.50 3.97
C LEU A 192 18.88 3.35 3.89
N ALA A 193 18.37 3.12 2.70
CA ALA A 193 16.94 2.92 2.45
C ALA A 193 16.05 4.03 3.03
N GLU A 194 16.59 5.20 3.22
CA GLU A 194 15.81 6.37 3.55
C GLU A 194 15.01 6.78 2.34
N ILE A 195 13.71 6.68 2.44
CA ILE A 195 12.78 7.18 1.45
C ILE A 195 12.20 8.43 2.06
N ALA A 196 12.56 9.56 1.46
CA ALA A 196 11.91 10.81 1.78
C ALA A 196 10.40 10.61 1.71
N GLY A 197 9.74 10.78 2.83
CA GLY A 197 8.30 10.61 3.00
C GLY A 197 7.52 11.71 2.28
#